data_e0df91f1eab8515e461e9bab4dafa953
#
_entry.id   e0df91f1eab8515e461e9bab4dafa953
#
_cell.length_a   1.000
_cell.length_b   1.000
_cell.length_c   1.000
_cell.angle_alpha   90.00
_cell.angle_beta   90.00
_cell.angle_gamma   90.00
#
_symmetry.space_group_name_H-M   'P 1'
#
loop_
_entity.id
_entity.type
_entity.pdbx_description
1 polymer ?
#
loop_
_entity_poly.entity_id
_entity_poly.type
_entity_poly.pdbx_seq_one_letter_code
_entity_poly.pdbx_strand_id
1 'polypeptide(L)'
;GITLANEQPGKISFTYESEVYNAAFGHGITTTPIQHIQALTSIANDGVMLKPYIVDKVVNSDGETIYNGEKTEVATIASKKTTDYIKQLMYDTVHSSWNAATATAYRVPGYDVIGKTGTAQLVNANTGKYYTDNYNSIKSFVGMWPKDDPQIIIYISAKKIIYGTSKPLYGSVKSIVTNVSKYLNILGTKKDNTIENITIDNYLNKDVTTVTKEFDENKISYLVLGNGSKIIDQYPKKSYLLNSNEKVILLTYDTSYKMPNLKNYSKKEVEEVCNMLNISCSFKGSGYVNKQSINNGSNLNRTTKVEFELK
;
A
#
# COMPACT_ATOMS: atom_id res chain seq x y z
N GLY A 1 1.51 18.48 -4.59
CA GLY A 1 1.84 17.94 -5.88
C GLY A 1 2.28 16.49 -5.81
N ILE A 2 2.01 15.77 -6.88
CA ILE A 2 2.40 14.37 -7.07
C ILE A 2 3.53 14.21 -8.10
N THR A 3 4.32 15.27 -8.31
CA THR A 3 5.41 15.32 -9.30
C THR A 3 4.97 15.26 -10.77
N LEU A 4 3.69 15.53 -11.05
CA LEU A 4 3.15 15.64 -12.41
C LEU A 4 2.69 17.06 -12.71
N ALA A 5 2.75 17.45 -14.00
CA ALA A 5 2.23 18.71 -14.48
C ALA A 5 0.68 18.73 -14.48
N ASN A 6 0.10 19.95 -14.43
CA ASN A 6 -1.35 20.18 -14.52
C ASN A 6 -2.20 19.59 -13.37
N GLU A 7 -1.63 19.39 -12.19
CA GLU A 7 -2.41 19.03 -11.02
C GLU A 7 -3.41 20.14 -10.68
N GLN A 8 -4.68 19.78 -10.51
CA GLN A 8 -5.73 20.74 -10.18
C GLN A 8 -5.77 21.01 -8.68
N PRO A 9 -5.72 22.24 -8.22
CA PRO A 9 -5.90 22.58 -6.82
C PRO A 9 -7.38 22.46 -6.43
N GLY A 10 -7.63 22.10 -5.18
CA GLY A 10 -8.95 22.30 -4.57
C GLY A 10 -9.19 23.81 -4.32
N LYS A 11 -10.38 24.12 -3.85
CA LYS A 11 -10.72 25.49 -3.42
C LYS A 11 -11.09 25.47 -1.93
N ILE A 12 -10.25 26.11 -1.12
CA ILE A 12 -10.47 26.36 0.29
C ILE A 12 -10.37 27.87 0.47
N SER A 13 -11.48 28.53 0.73
CA SER A 13 -11.54 29.97 0.91
C SER A 13 -12.61 30.27 1.95
N PHE A 14 -12.27 31.06 2.95
CA PHE A 14 -13.20 31.45 4.01
C PHE A 14 -13.27 32.98 4.03
N THR A 15 -14.46 33.50 3.74
CA THR A 15 -14.77 34.91 3.85
C THR A 15 -15.51 35.19 5.17
N TYR A 16 -16.34 34.23 5.58
CA TYR A 16 -17.17 34.32 6.78
C TYR A 16 -16.83 33.16 7.76
N GLU A 17 -16.95 33.42 9.05
CA GLU A 17 -16.70 32.44 10.10
C GLU A 17 -17.58 31.18 9.97
N SER A 18 -18.84 31.37 9.52
CA SER A 18 -19.76 30.26 9.25
C SER A 18 -19.25 29.25 8.20
N GLU A 19 -18.39 29.68 7.28
CA GLU A 19 -17.79 28.81 6.27
C GLU A 19 -16.76 27.86 6.90
N VAL A 20 -16.06 28.30 7.94
CA VAL A 20 -15.13 27.46 8.72
C VAL A 20 -15.91 26.35 9.43
N TYR A 21 -17.05 26.67 10.05
CA TYR A 21 -17.90 25.68 10.69
C TYR A 21 -18.48 24.66 9.69
N ASN A 22 -18.87 25.13 8.50
CA ASN A 22 -19.34 24.26 7.44
C ASN A 22 -18.23 23.34 6.91
N ALA A 23 -17.02 23.83 6.78
CA ALA A 23 -15.88 23.06 6.34
C ALA A 23 -15.50 21.95 7.32
N ALA A 24 -15.74 22.14 8.62
CA ALA A 24 -15.46 21.14 9.65
C ALA A 24 -16.23 19.80 9.45
N PHE A 25 -17.38 19.85 8.76
CA PHE A 25 -18.10 18.64 8.35
C PHE A 25 -18.12 18.42 6.82
N GLY A 26 -17.26 19.12 6.07
CA GLY A 26 -16.99 18.85 4.65
C GLY A 26 -17.85 19.64 3.67
N HIS A 27 -18.48 20.76 4.07
CA HIS A 27 -19.25 21.63 3.19
C HIS A 27 -18.51 22.94 2.90
N GLY A 28 -18.82 23.54 1.73
CA GLY A 28 -18.28 24.85 1.33
C GLY A 28 -16.82 24.83 0.83
N ILE A 29 -16.17 23.68 0.81
CA ILE A 29 -14.83 23.48 0.27
C ILE A 29 -14.82 22.46 -0.86
N THR A 30 -13.86 22.56 -1.75
CA THR A 30 -13.55 21.51 -2.74
C THR A 30 -12.12 21.06 -2.59
N THR A 31 -11.91 19.76 -2.61
CA THR A 31 -10.60 19.12 -2.50
C THR A 31 -10.45 18.05 -3.55
N THR A 32 -9.24 17.73 -3.94
CA THR A 32 -8.96 16.60 -4.83
C THR A 32 -8.72 15.32 -4.04
N PRO A 33 -8.92 14.14 -4.63
CA PRO A 33 -8.59 12.87 -3.99
C PRO A 33 -7.17 12.82 -3.44
N ILE A 34 -6.19 13.36 -4.18
CA ILE A 34 -4.79 13.36 -3.73
C ILE A 34 -4.54 14.29 -2.55
N GLN A 35 -5.27 15.41 -2.44
CA GLN A 35 -5.22 16.26 -1.25
C GLN A 35 -5.77 15.55 -0.01
N HIS A 36 -6.84 14.75 -0.17
CA HIS A 36 -7.33 13.89 0.92
C HIS A 36 -6.28 12.84 1.32
N ILE A 37 -5.66 12.16 0.36
CA ILE A 37 -4.59 11.19 0.63
C ILE A 37 -3.44 11.87 1.37
N GLN A 38 -2.99 13.04 0.92
CA GLN A 38 -1.92 13.79 1.57
C GLN A 38 -2.26 14.12 3.02
N ALA A 39 -3.45 14.64 3.28
CA ALA A 39 -3.88 14.95 4.64
C ALA A 39 -3.94 13.69 5.54
N LEU A 40 -4.44 12.57 4.98
CA LEU A 40 -4.55 11.30 5.70
C LEU A 40 -3.18 10.65 6.02
N THR A 41 -2.11 11.01 5.28
CA THR A 41 -0.77 10.54 5.64
C THR A 41 -0.37 10.98 7.04
N SER A 42 -0.85 12.14 7.52
CA SER A 42 -0.57 12.59 8.88
C SER A 42 -1.20 11.69 9.95
N ILE A 43 -2.39 11.14 9.69
CA ILE A 43 -3.02 10.19 10.61
C ILE A 43 -2.26 8.86 10.58
N ALA A 44 -1.84 8.42 9.39
CA ALA A 44 -1.10 7.18 9.22
C ALA A 44 0.33 7.25 9.77
N ASN A 45 0.97 8.43 9.75
CA ASN A 45 2.38 8.65 10.09
C ASN A 45 2.53 9.52 11.36
N ASP A 46 1.80 9.18 12.42
CA ASP A 46 1.90 9.72 13.78
C ASP A 46 1.91 11.26 13.89
N GLY A 47 1.18 11.92 12.99
CA GLY A 47 1.01 13.38 12.94
C GLY A 47 1.84 14.09 11.90
N VAL A 48 2.78 13.41 11.26
CA VAL A 48 3.65 13.98 10.22
C VAL A 48 3.01 13.79 8.84
N MET A 49 2.67 14.89 8.18
CA MET A 49 2.12 14.91 6.84
C MET A 49 3.23 14.70 5.79
N LEU A 50 2.99 13.78 4.86
CA LEU A 50 3.93 13.45 3.79
C LEU A 50 3.50 14.09 2.46
N LYS A 51 4.47 14.36 1.58
CA LYS A 51 4.22 14.76 0.20
C LYS A 51 4.05 13.51 -0.67
N PRO A 52 2.89 13.29 -1.30
CA PRO A 52 2.72 12.19 -2.24
C PRO A 52 3.62 12.35 -3.47
N TYR A 53 4.12 11.25 -4.02
CA TYR A 53 4.81 11.21 -5.31
C TYR A 53 4.47 9.90 -6.03
N ILE A 54 4.59 9.89 -7.35
CA ILE A 54 4.32 8.71 -8.20
C ILE A 54 5.47 8.40 -9.17
N VAL A 55 6.45 9.31 -9.25
CA VAL A 55 7.66 9.09 -10.05
C VAL A 55 8.73 8.54 -9.11
N ASP A 56 9.11 7.28 -9.31
CA ASP A 56 10.16 6.62 -8.52
C ASP A 56 11.53 7.18 -8.89
N LYS A 57 11.87 7.16 -10.18
CA LYS A 57 13.12 7.74 -10.68
C LYS A 57 13.00 8.20 -12.12
N VAL A 58 13.86 9.12 -12.51
CA VAL A 58 14.08 9.51 -13.90
C VAL A 58 15.55 9.29 -14.24
N VAL A 59 15.82 8.58 -15.33
CA VAL A 59 17.16 8.36 -15.86
C VAL A 59 17.32 9.04 -17.21
N ASN A 60 18.50 9.61 -17.48
CA ASN A 60 18.84 10.19 -18.79
C ASN A 60 19.22 9.10 -19.81
N SER A 61 19.55 9.51 -21.04
CA SER A 61 19.97 8.62 -22.13
C SER A 61 21.26 7.82 -21.80
N ASP A 62 22.09 8.33 -20.91
CA ASP A 62 23.36 7.72 -20.52
C ASP A 62 23.21 6.76 -19.34
N GLY A 63 21.96 6.58 -18.83
CA GLY A 63 21.63 5.71 -17.71
C GLY A 63 21.85 6.32 -16.33
N GLU A 64 22.20 7.61 -16.25
CA GLU A 64 22.37 8.31 -14.98
C GLU A 64 21.00 8.70 -14.39
N THR A 65 20.84 8.52 -13.08
CA THR A 65 19.64 8.93 -12.36
C THR A 65 19.66 10.45 -12.13
N ILE A 66 18.75 11.17 -12.79
CA ILE A 66 18.61 12.63 -12.67
C ILE A 66 17.53 13.05 -11.67
N TYR A 67 16.67 12.14 -11.27
CA TYR A 67 15.67 12.31 -10.20
C TYR A 67 15.44 10.99 -9.50
N ASN A 68 15.32 11.04 -8.18
CA ASN A 68 14.94 9.90 -7.35
C ASN A 68 13.80 10.32 -6.44
N GLY A 69 12.69 9.58 -6.49
CA GLY A 69 11.54 9.79 -5.60
C GLY A 69 11.89 9.36 -4.19
N GLU A 70 11.59 10.20 -3.21
CA GLU A 70 11.87 9.90 -1.81
C GLU A 70 10.76 10.38 -0.88
N LYS A 71 10.68 9.74 0.29
CA LYS A 71 9.77 10.17 1.34
C LYS A 71 10.12 11.60 1.76
N THR A 72 9.18 12.51 1.57
CA THR A 72 9.33 13.93 1.95
C THR A 72 8.30 14.29 3.01
N GLU A 73 8.76 14.76 4.16
CA GLU A 73 7.91 15.28 5.23
C GLU A 73 7.57 16.74 4.95
N VAL A 74 6.27 17.08 5.07
CA VAL A 74 5.79 18.46 4.84
C VAL A 74 5.71 19.23 6.13
N ALA A 75 5.03 18.69 7.14
CA ALA A 75 4.87 19.30 8.45
C ALA A 75 4.33 18.30 9.48
N THR A 76 4.63 18.53 10.75
CA THR A 76 3.94 17.86 11.85
C THR A 76 2.69 18.68 12.20
N ILE A 77 1.49 18.11 11.93
CA ILE A 77 0.21 18.81 12.10
C ILE A 77 -0.61 18.34 13.29
N ALA A 78 -0.23 17.21 13.90
CA ALA A 78 -0.88 16.67 15.08
C ALA A 78 0.12 15.90 15.94
N SER A 79 -0.24 15.64 17.20
CA SER A 79 0.54 14.73 18.05
C SER A 79 0.18 13.26 17.75
N LYS A 80 1.10 12.33 18.01
CA LYS A 80 0.82 10.89 17.93
C LYS A 80 -0.42 10.51 18.76
N LYS A 81 -0.56 11.05 19.97
CA LYS A 81 -1.73 10.82 20.82
C LYS A 81 -3.04 11.19 20.13
N THR A 82 -3.05 12.30 19.39
CA THR A 82 -4.23 12.76 18.64
C THR A 82 -4.52 11.81 17.47
N THR A 83 -3.50 11.41 16.73
CA THR A 83 -3.69 10.50 15.58
C THR A 83 -4.09 9.10 16.00
N ASP A 84 -3.54 8.58 17.10
CA ASP A 84 -3.97 7.29 17.68
C ASP A 84 -5.45 7.32 18.10
N TYR A 85 -5.91 8.43 18.70
CA TYR A 85 -7.32 8.62 19.03
C TYR A 85 -8.20 8.65 17.77
N ILE A 86 -7.77 9.37 16.71
CA ILE A 86 -8.49 9.40 15.44
C ILE A 86 -8.52 8.00 14.80
N LYS A 87 -7.41 7.27 14.79
CA LYS A 87 -7.34 5.88 14.29
C LYS A 87 -8.34 4.98 15.05
N GLN A 88 -8.49 5.17 16.37
CA GLN A 88 -9.48 4.43 17.16
C GLN A 88 -10.93 4.80 16.74
N LEU A 89 -11.25 6.08 16.59
CA LEU A 89 -12.58 6.51 16.12
C LEU A 89 -12.89 5.95 14.72
N MET A 90 -11.90 5.96 13.81
CA MET A 90 -12.05 5.38 12.47
C MET A 90 -12.23 3.85 12.53
N TYR A 91 -11.58 3.17 13.47
CA TYR A 91 -11.80 1.74 13.72
C TYR A 91 -13.23 1.48 14.16
N ASP A 92 -13.73 2.26 15.13
CA ASP A 92 -15.08 2.09 15.68
C ASP A 92 -16.15 2.30 14.61
N THR A 93 -15.95 3.20 13.65
CA THR A 93 -16.93 3.38 12.54
C THR A 93 -17.03 2.16 11.62
N VAL A 94 -15.97 1.37 11.48
CA VAL A 94 -15.93 0.16 10.63
C VAL A 94 -16.32 -1.09 11.43
N HIS A 95 -15.92 -1.18 12.70
CA HIS A 95 -16.01 -2.41 13.49
C HIS A 95 -17.10 -2.40 14.56
N SER A 96 -17.80 -1.28 14.75
CA SER A 96 -18.89 -1.18 15.72
C SER A 96 -20.01 -2.20 15.44
N SER A 97 -20.64 -2.66 16.49
CA SER A 97 -21.93 -3.36 16.44
C SER A 97 -23.15 -2.41 16.42
N TRP A 98 -22.92 -1.11 16.56
CA TRP A 98 -23.99 -0.11 16.56
C TRP A 98 -24.55 0.08 15.14
N ASN A 99 -25.87 -0.06 15.02
CA ASN A 99 -26.56 -0.01 13.72
C ASN A 99 -26.45 1.33 12.97
N ALA A 100 -26.14 2.43 13.67
CA ALA A 100 -25.94 3.74 13.06
C ALA A 100 -24.49 3.98 12.61
N ALA A 101 -23.56 3.05 12.84
CA ALA A 101 -22.20 3.17 12.33
C ALA A 101 -22.20 3.04 10.80
N THR A 102 -21.65 4.07 10.12
CA THR A 102 -21.85 4.26 8.67
C THR A 102 -20.92 3.44 7.80
N ALA A 103 -19.83 2.91 8.35
CA ALA A 103 -18.78 2.23 7.58
C ALA A 103 -18.69 0.73 7.83
N THR A 104 -19.64 0.10 8.54
CA THR A 104 -19.59 -1.35 8.86
C THR A 104 -19.58 -2.26 7.63
N ALA A 105 -20.17 -1.80 6.51
CA ALA A 105 -20.12 -2.53 5.25
C ALA A 105 -18.71 -2.66 4.67
N TYR A 106 -17.76 -1.81 5.08
CA TYR A 106 -16.36 -1.82 4.64
C TYR A 106 -15.46 -2.72 5.48
N ARG A 107 -16.01 -3.42 6.47
CA ARG A 107 -15.27 -4.44 7.22
C ARG A 107 -14.76 -5.53 6.28
N VAL A 108 -13.47 -5.81 6.37
CA VAL A 108 -12.83 -6.87 5.59
C VAL A 108 -12.38 -7.96 6.56
N PRO A 109 -12.93 -9.19 6.48
CA PRO A 109 -12.53 -10.27 7.36
C PRO A 109 -11.03 -10.53 7.32
N GLY A 110 -10.40 -10.59 8.47
CA GLY A 110 -8.96 -10.83 8.59
C GLY A 110 -8.08 -9.58 8.48
N TYR A 111 -8.66 -8.37 8.31
CA TYR A 111 -7.89 -7.13 8.24
C TYR A 111 -8.51 -6.04 9.12
N ASP A 112 -7.68 -5.33 9.87
CA ASP A 112 -8.10 -4.17 10.69
C ASP A 112 -8.16 -2.91 9.84
N VAL A 113 -9.12 -2.90 8.90
CA VAL A 113 -9.40 -1.70 8.10
C VAL A 113 -10.08 -0.67 9.00
N ILE A 114 -9.53 0.53 9.04
CA ILE A 114 -10.12 1.69 9.68
C ILE A 114 -10.57 2.68 8.60
N GLY A 115 -11.62 3.48 8.86
CA GLY A 115 -12.05 4.39 7.82
C GLY A 115 -13.28 5.21 8.16
N LYS A 116 -13.64 6.07 7.20
CA LYS A 116 -14.81 6.96 7.30
C LYS A 116 -15.50 7.09 5.95
N THR A 117 -16.82 7.03 5.96
CA THR A 117 -17.65 7.34 4.80
C THR A 117 -17.88 8.85 4.68
N GLY A 118 -18.07 9.31 3.45
CA GLY A 118 -18.49 10.67 3.14
C GLY A 118 -19.70 10.66 2.21
N THR A 119 -20.52 11.68 2.34
CA THR A 119 -21.62 11.99 1.41
C THR A 119 -21.63 13.48 1.19
N ALA A 120 -21.28 13.90 -0.04
CA ALA A 120 -21.33 15.31 -0.44
C ALA A 120 -22.45 15.52 -1.45
N GLN A 121 -23.36 16.43 -1.16
CA GLN A 121 -24.42 16.83 -2.08
C GLN A 121 -23.84 17.64 -3.24
N LEU A 122 -24.39 17.42 -4.43
CA LEU A 122 -24.02 18.20 -5.62
C LEU A 122 -24.80 19.52 -5.64
N VAL A 123 -24.17 20.54 -6.18
CA VAL A 123 -24.82 21.83 -6.44
C VAL A 123 -25.55 21.76 -7.77
N ASN A 124 -26.80 22.20 -7.81
CA ASN A 124 -27.53 22.40 -9.02
C ASN A 124 -27.06 23.68 -9.71
N ALA A 125 -26.43 23.52 -10.89
CA ALA A 125 -25.84 24.63 -11.63
C ALA A 125 -26.85 25.74 -12.01
N ASN A 126 -28.15 25.40 -12.15
CA ASN A 126 -29.17 26.36 -12.54
C ASN A 126 -29.68 27.21 -11.36
N THR A 127 -29.63 26.66 -10.15
CA THR A 127 -30.20 27.32 -8.96
C THR A 127 -29.17 27.76 -7.94
N GLY A 128 -27.92 27.28 -8.06
CA GLY A 128 -26.86 27.49 -7.08
C GLY A 128 -27.09 26.77 -5.73
N LYS A 129 -28.17 25.99 -5.59
CA LYS A 129 -28.50 25.28 -4.35
C LYS A 129 -28.08 23.82 -4.39
N TYR A 130 -27.86 23.23 -3.23
CA TYR A 130 -27.62 21.79 -3.12
C TYR A 130 -28.87 21.00 -3.52
N TYR A 131 -28.66 19.88 -4.22
CA TYR A 131 -29.71 18.87 -4.39
C TYR A 131 -30.05 18.24 -3.04
N THR A 132 -31.29 17.92 -2.82
CA THR A 132 -31.79 17.32 -1.58
C THR A 132 -31.98 15.80 -1.67
N ASP A 133 -31.90 15.25 -2.86
CA ASP A 133 -32.04 13.81 -3.10
C ASP A 133 -30.70 13.05 -2.94
N ASN A 134 -30.81 11.75 -2.69
CA ASN A 134 -29.64 10.88 -2.50
C ASN A 134 -28.88 10.58 -3.78
N TYR A 135 -29.49 10.70 -4.95
CA TYR A 135 -28.84 10.42 -6.23
C TYR A 135 -27.83 11.51 -6.59
N ASN A 136 -28.21 12.77 -6.43
CA ASN A 136 -27.34 13.90 -6.75
C ASN A 136 -26.29 14.15 -5.65
N SER A 137 -25.49 13.15 -5.38
CA SER A 137 -24.42 13.18 -4.37
C SER A 137 -23.18 12.45 -4.83
N ILE A 138 -22.07 12.73 -4.15
CA ILE A 138 -20.86 11.95 -4.19
C ILE A 138 -20.81 11.11 -2.93
N LYS A 139 -20.74 9.80 -3.06
CA LYS A 139 -20.47 8.87 -1.98
C LYS A 139 -19.00 8.53 -1.99
N SER A 140 -18.38 8.56 -0.84
CA SER A 140 -16.94 8.25 -0.72
C SER A 140 -16.66 7.41 0.51
N PHE A 141 -15.52 6.77 0.49
CA PHE A 141 -14.90 6.11 1.63
C PHE A 141 -13.41 6.39 1.61
N VAL A 142 -12.88 6.78 2.75
CA VAL A 142 -11.45 6.77 3.03
C VAL A 142 -11.16 5.65 4.01
N GLY A 143 -10.11 4.91 3.78
CA GLY A 143 -9.69 3.84 4.68
C GLY A 143 -8.18 3.71 4.73
N MET A 144 -7.69 3.09 5.77
CA MET A 144 -6.28 2.70 5.89
C MET A 144 -6.17 1.40 6.68
N TRP A 145 -5.09 0.69 6.46
CA TRP A 145 -4.78 -0.55 7.17
C TRP A 145 -3.30 -0.91 7.11
N PRO A 146 -2.75 -1.72 8.06
CA PRO A 146 -3.38 -2.10 9.34
C PRO A 146 -3.66 -0.88 10.23
N LYS A 147 -4.52 -1.05 11.27
CA LYS A 147 -4.95 0.04 12.16
C LYS A 147 -3.78 0.73 12.86
N ASP A 148 -2.91 -0.05 13.49
CA ASP A 148 -1.90 0.49 14.41
C ASP A 148 -0.69 1.07 13.65
N ASP A 149 -0.35 0.48 12.50
CA ASP A 149 0.72 0.93 11.60
C ASP A 149 0.23 0.90 10.14
N PRO A 150 -0.50 1.94 9.69
CA PRO A 150 -1.09 1.96 8.37
C PRO A 150 -0.04 1.98 7.26
N GLN A 151 -0.03 0.92 6.46
CA GLN A 151 0.83 0.78 5.29
C GLN A 151 0.16 1.26 4.01
N ILE A 152 -1.17 1.27 3.99
CA ILE A 152 -1.98 1.62 2.83
C ILE A 152 -3.07 2.62 3.23
N ILE A 153 -3.25 3.63 2.41
CA ILE A 153 -4.40 4.54 2.45
C ILE A 153 -5.18 4.36 1.16
N ILE A 154 -6.49 4.21 1.26
CA ILE A 154 -7.41 4.14 0.13
C ILE A 154 -8.40 5.31 0.19
N TYR A 155 -8.61 5.98 -0.95
CA TYR A 155 -9.74 6.87 -1.19
C TYR A 155 -10.52 6.35 -2.39
N ILE A 156 -11.79 6.10 -2.21
CA ILE A 156 -12.69 5.70 -3.28
C ILE A 156 -13.94 6.54 -3.26
N SER A 157 -14.39 7.00 -4.42
CA SER A 157 -15.63 7.77 -4.53
C SER A 157 -16.38 7.44 -5.81
N ALA A 158 -17.70 7.66 -5.77
CA ALA A 158 -18.53 7.60 -6.96
C ALA A 158 -19.61 8.69 -6.90
N LYS A 159 -19.86 9.31 -8.05
CA LYS A 159 -20.82 10.38 -8.25
C LYS A 159 -22.09 9.81 -8.84
N LYS A 160 -23.25 10.26 -8.33
CA LYS A 160 -24.59 9.91 -8.85
C LYS A 160 -24.82 8.39 -8.88
N ILE A 161 -24.64 7.73 -7.75
CA ILE A 161 -24.89 6.29 -7.63
C ILE A 161 -26.40 6.04 -7.66
N ILE A 162 -26.87 5.24 -8.63
CA ILE A 162 -28.30 4.97 -8.89
C ILE A 162 -29.06 4.48 -7.65
N TYR A 163 -28.42 3.66 -6.82
CA TYR A 163 -29.04 3.09 -5.62
C TYR A 163 -29.02 3.99 -4.38
N GLY A 164 -28.51 5.22 -4.49
CA GLY A 164 -28.43 6.18 -3.38
C GLY A 164 -27.62 5.74 -2.16
N THR A 165 -26.91 4.64 -2.22
CA THR A 165 -26.11 4.07 -1.13
C THR A 165 -24.64 3.89 -1.54
N SER A 166 -23.74 3.79 -0.56
CA SER A 166 -22.33 3.49 -0.81
C SER A 166 -22.04 1.99 -1.04
N LYS A 167 -23.08 1.14 -1.08
CA LYS A 167 -22.92 -0.30 -1.27
C LYS A 167 -22.05 -0.71 -2.46
N PRO A 168 -22.13 -0.07 -3.64
CA PRO A 168 -21.27 -0.43 -4.77
C PRO A 168 -19.75 -0.26 -4.49
N LEU A 169 -19.36 0.59 -3.55
CA LEU A 169 -17.97 0.88 -3.24
C LEU A 169 -17.35 -0.19 -2.32
N TYR A 170 -18.10 -0.76 -1.39
CA TYR A 170 -17.51 -1.69 -0.41
C TYR A 170 -16.98 -2.99 -1.01
N GLY A 171 -17.63 -3.50 -2.07
CA GLY A 171 -17.15 -4.69 -2.79
C GLY A 171 -15.77 -4.45 -3.40
N SER A 172 -15.58 -3.29 -4.04
CA SER A 172 -14.28 -2.88 -4.58
C SER A 172 -13.24 -2.71 -3.48
N VAL A 173 -13.59 -2.07 -2.36
CA VAL A 173 -12.67 -1.90 -1.22
C VAL A 173 -12.24 -3.26 -0.66
N LYS A 174 -13.17 -4.19 -0.43
CA LYS A 174 -12.84 -5.55 0.03
C LYS A 174 -11.86 -6.26 -0.90
N SER A 175 -12.11 -6.19 -2.21
CA SER A 175 -11.23 -6.79 -3.21
C SER A 175 -9.84 -6.16 -3.20
N ILE A 176 -9.77 -4.82 -3.16
CA ILE A 176 -8.50 -4.08 -3.12
C ILE A 176 -7.72 -4.42 -1.85
N VAL A 177 -8.33 -4.32 -0.67
CA VAL A 177 -7.68 -4.64 0.62
C VAL A 177 -7.11 -6.06 0.59
N THR A 178 -7.91 -7.04 0.17
CA THR A 178 -7.46 -8.44 0.15
C THR A 178 -6.30 -8.65 -0.82
N ASN A 179 -6.39 -8.11 -2.04
CA ASN A 179 -5.37 -8.36 -3.06
C ASN A 179 -4.08 -7.56 -2.82
N VAL A 180 -4.20 -6.30 -2.40
CA VAL A 180 -3.05 -5.45 -2.07
C VAL A 180 -2.32 -5.99 -0.85
N SER A 181 -3.06 -6.43 0.18
CA SER A 181 -2.45 -7.04 1.37
C SER A 181 -1.65 -8.30 1.02
N LYS A 182 -2.20 -9.16 0.17
CA LYS A 182 -1.47 -10.34 -0.31
C LYS A 182 -0.24 -9.97 -1.16
N TYR A 183 -0.38 -8.96 -2.02
CA TYR A 183 0.72 -8.49 -2.86
C TYR A 183 1.88 -7.91 -2.05
N LEU A 184 1.55 -7.13 -1.01
CA LEU A 184 2.52 -6.47 -0.12
C LEU A 184 2.88 -7.28 1.12
N ASN A 185 2.37 -8.50 1.29
CA ASN A 185 2.52 -9.33 2.50
C ASN A 185 2.05 -8.65 3.80
N ILE A 186 1.06 -7.76 3.71
CA ILE A 186 0.48 -7.13 4.89
C ILE A 186 -0.33 -8.19 5.65
N LEU A 187 0.03 -8.38 6.92
CA LEU A 187 -0.62 -9.37 7.78
C LEU A 187 -2.08 -9.04 8.05
N GLY A 188 -2.90 -10.06 8.07
CA GLY A 188 -4.25 -9.99 8.64
C GLY A 188 -4.22 -9.96 10.18
N THR A 189 -5.40 -9.75 10.79
CA THR A 189 -5.60 -9.62 12.25
C THR A 189 -5.34 -10.87 13.08
N LYS A 190 -5.05 -12.00 12.47
CA LYS A 190 -4.54 -13.14 13.23
C LYS A 190 -3.15 -12.80 13.71
N LYS A 191 -3.06 -12.29 14.93
CA LYS A 191 -1.83 -12.23 15.69
C LYS A 191 -1.32 -13.67 15.90
N ASP A 192 -0.48 -14.15 15.02
CA ASP A 192 0.58 -15.04 15.44
C ASP A 192 1.64 -14.13 16.07
N ASN A 193 1.66 -14.14 17.40
CA ASN A 193 2.54 -13.36 18.23
C ASN A 193 3.99 -13.65 17.87
N THR A 194 4.80 -12.60 17.96
CA THR A 194 6.25 -12.62 18.10
C THR A 194 7.07 -12.74 16.84
N ILE A 195 7.02 -11.73 15.96
CA ILE A 195 8.26 -11.29 15.31
C ILE A 195 8.29 -9.77 15.44
N GLU A 196 9.27 -9.26 16.19
CA GLU A 196 9.62 -7.85 16.19
C GLU A 196 9.94 -7.43 14.75
N ASN A 197 9.45 -6.27 14.34
CA ASN A 197 9.77 -5.71 13.02
C ASN A 197 11.30 -5.60 12.91
N ILE A 198 11.90 -6.35 12.00
CA ILE A 198 13.35 -6.37 11.83
C ILE A 198 13.71 -5.38 10.72
N THR A 199 14.56 -4.41 11.04
CA THR A 199 15.10 -3.50 10.04
C THR A 199 16.21 -4.21 9.26
N ILE A 200 16.05 -4.29 7.94
CA ILE A 200 17.02 -4.91 7.04
C ILE A 200 18.30 -4.06 6.96
N ASP A 201 19.43 -4.68 7.17
CA ASP A 201 20.75 -4.06 7.01
C ASP A 201 21.26 -4.16 5.56
N ASN A 202 22.42 -3.58 5.31
CA ASN A 202 23.13 -3.76 4.05
C ASN A 202 23.96 -5.04 4.10
N TYR A 203 23.58 -6.03 3.30
CA TYR A 203 24.27 -7.33 3.20
C TYR A 203 25.17 -7.44 1.97
N LEU A 204 25.23 -6.41 1.12
CA LEU A 204 26.09 -6.41 -0.07
C LEU A 204 27.57 -6.64 0.31
N ASN A 205 28.24 -7.49 -0.44
CA ASN A 205 29.62 -7.93 -0.24
C ASN A 205 29.90 -8.72 1.05
N LYS A 206 28.89 -8.94 1.90
CA LYS A 206 29.03 -9.84 3.06
C LYS A 206 29.06 -11.30 2.60
N ASP A 207 29.61 -12.15 3.45
CA ASP A 207 29.61 -13.60 3.24
C ASP A 207 28.23 -14.19 3.43
N VAL A 208 27.76 -14.97 2.45
CA VAL A 208 26.39 -15.51 2.46
C VAL A 208 26.15 -16.45 3.63
N THR A 209 27.14 -17.23 4.04
CA THR A 209 26.97 -18.18 5.16
C THR A 209 26.85 -17.46 6.49
N THR A 210 27.57 -16.34 6.65
CA THR A 210 27.47 -15.49 7.85
C THR A 210 26.10 -14.85 7.95
N VAL A 211 25.59 -14.30 6.83
CA VAL A 211 24.28 -13.63 6.81
C VAL A 211 23.13 -14.62 6.98
N THR A 212 23.18 -15.78 6.33
CA THR A 212 22.13 -16.79 6.50
C THR A 212 22.09 -17.37 7.92
N LYS A 213 23.23 -17.50 8.58
CA LYS A 213 23.28 -17.88 10.00
C LYS A 213 22.62 -16.83 10.89
N GLU A 214 22.87 -15.54 10.65
CA GLU A 214 22.20 -14.44 11.33
C GLU A 214 20.67 -14.51 11.12
N PHE A 215 20.21 -14.82 9.89
CA PHE A 215 18.80 -14.95 9.58
C PHE A 215 18.15 -16.15 10.29
N ASP A 216 18.84 -17.29 10.35
CA ASP A 216 18.37 -18.48 11.07
C ASP A 216 18.22 -18.20 12.58
N GLU A 217 19.20 -17.52 13.19
CA GLU A 217 19.17 -17.11 14.59
C GLU A 217 18.01 -16.16 14.90
N ASN A 218 17.68 -15.24 13.98
CA ASN A 218 16.60 -14.27 14.11
C ASN A 218 15.28 -14.75 13.50
N LYS A 219 15.19 -16.00 13.03
CA LYS A 219 14.00 -16.59 12.39
C LYS A 219 13.49 -15.80 11.18
N ILE A 220 14.40 -15.17 10.44
CA ILE A 220 14.09 -14.47 9.20
C ILE A 220 14.02 -15.51 8.07
N SER A 221 12.91 -15.50 7.34
CA SER A 221 12.77 -16.34 6.13
C SER A 221 13.57 -15.73 4.98
N TYR A 222 14.33 -16.54 4.27
CA TYR A 222 15.16 -16.05 3.16
C TYR A 222 15.21 -17.02 1.98
N LEU A 223 15.68 -16.51 0.84
CA LEU A 223 16.00 -17.27 -0.36
C LEU A 223 17.38 -16.82 -0.86
N VAL A 224 18.27 -17.75 -1.13
CA VAL A 224 19.57 -17.48 -1.77
C VAL A 224 19.47 -17.92 -3.24
N LEU A 225 19.83 -17.01 -4.14
CA LEU A 225 19.93 -17.24 -5.58
C LEU A 225 21.41 -17.29 -5.96
N GLY A 226 21.82 -18.39 -6.61
CA GLY A 226 23.22 -18.65 -6.98
C GLY A 226 23.99 -19.42 -5.92
N ASN A 227 25.28 -19.69 -6.22
CA ASN A 227 26.19 -20.52 -5.40
C ASN A 227 27.47 -19.78 -4.98
N GLY A 228 27.52 -18.46 -5.15
CA GLY A 228 28.67 -17.65 -4.76
C GLY A 228 28.77 -17.46 -3.25
N SER A 229 29.97 -17.17 -2.76
CA SER A 229 30.24 -16.92 -1.33
C SER A 229 29.85 -15.51 -0.89
N LYS A 230 29.72 -14.55 -1.82
CA LYS A 230 29.42 -13.15 -1.53
C LYS A 230 28.07 -12.72 -2.09
N ILE A 231 27.36 -11.92 -1.34
CA ILE A 231 26.09 -11.33 -1.73
C ILE A 231 26.37 -10.16 -2.68
N ILE A 232 25.79 -10.18 -3.88
CA ILE A 232 25.94 -9.16 -4.92
C ILE A 232 24.71 -8.28 -5.07
N ASP A 233 23.52 -8.77 -4.66
CA ASP A 233 22.29 -7.98 -4.54
C ASP A 233 21.38 -8.55 -3.45
N GLN A 234 20.45 -7.72 -2.95
CA GLN A 234 19.49 -8.09 -1.92
C GLN A 234 18.15 -7.43 -2.12
N TYR A 235 17.09 -8.12 -1.71
CA TYR A 235 15.75 -7.58 -1.51
C TYR A 235 15.20 -8.09 -0.18
N PRO A 236 14.57 -7.26 0.66
CA PRO A 236 14.47 -5.78 0.52
C PRO A 236 15.82 -5.06 0.64
N LYS A 237 15.82 -3.79 0.23
CA LYS A 237 17.01 -2.93 0.38
C LYS A 237 17.22 -2.54 1.84
N LYS A 238 18.41 -2.01 2.16
CA LYS A 238 18.75 -1.47 3.49
C LYS A 238 17.66 -0.53 4.03
N SER A 239 17.46 -0.58 5.34
CA SER A 239 16.49 0.23 6.10
C SER A 239 15.02 -0.10 5.86
N TYR A 240 14.73 -1.17 5.11
CA TYR A 240 13.37 -1.70 5.00
C TYR A 240 12.96 -2.39 6.29
N LEU A 241 11.73 -2.13 6.74
CA LEU A 241 11.13 -2.79 7.90
C LEU A 241 10.47 -4.08 7.45
N LEU A 242 11.10 -5.22 7.73
CA LEU A 242 10.64 -6.54 7.29
C LEU A 242 9.44 -6.98 8.13
N ASN A 243 8.36 -7.38 7.46
CA ASN A 243 7.22 -8.00 8.12
C ASN A 243 7.42 -9.50 8.28
N SER A 244 6.74 -10.10 9.24
CA SER A 244 6.92 -11.52 9.62
C SER A 244 6.69 -12.54 8.50
N ASN A 245 5.95 -12.19 7.45
CA ASN A 245 5.68 -13.07 6.30
C ASN A 245 6.51 -12.77 5.07
N GLU A 246 7.31 -11.71 5.11
CA GLU A 246 8.19 -11.36 4.01
C GLU A 246 9.50 -12.17 4.09
N LYS A 247 10.07 -12.40 2.92
CA LYS A 247 11.33 -13.13 2.79
C LYS A 247 12.41 -12.21 2.28
N VAL A 248 13.61 -12.38 2.81
CA VAL A 248 14.80 -11.74 2.26
C VAL A 248 15.32 -12.57 1.09
N ILE A 249 15.55 -11.93 -0.05
CA ILE A 249 16.12 -12.56 -1.23
C ILE A 249 17.55 -12.06 -1.37
N LEU A 250 18.49 -12.96 -1.40
CA LEU A 250 19.91 -12.68 -1.56
C LEU A 250 20.38 -13.24 -2.89
N LEU A 251 21.01 -12.41 -3.71
CA LEU A 251 21.64 -12.85 -4.94
C LEU A 251 23.15 -13.00 -4.71
N THR A 252 23.68 -14.14 -5.08
CA THR A 252 25.13 -14.40 -5.15
C THR A 252 25.51 -14.69 -6.60
N TYR A 253 26.78 -14.63 -6.92
CA TYR A 253 27.25 -14.97 -8.26
C TYR A 253 27.01 -16.44 -8.60
N ASP A 254 26.58 -16.72 -9.82
CA ASP A 254 26.55 -18.05 -10.40
C ASP A 254 26.79 -17.99 -11.91
N THR A 255 27.38 -19.03 -12.48
CA THR A 255 27.54 -19.18 -13.93
C THR A 255 26.28 -19.71 -14.61
N SER A 256 25.41 -20.39 -13.86
CA SER A 256 24.15 -20.95 -14.35
C SER A 256 23.12 -21.03 -13.22
N TYR A 257 22.32 -19.99 -13.11
CA TYR A 257 21.24 -19.95 -12.12
C TYR A 257 20.21 -21.05 -12.35
N LYS A 258 19.66 -21.57 -11.26
CA LYS A 258 18.61 -22.57 -11.27
C LYS A 258 17.29 -21.97 -10.79
N MET A 259 16.19 -22.47 -11.33
CA MET A 259 14.84 -22.08 -10.90
C MET A 259 14.61 -22.47 -9.44
N PRO A 260 14.33 -21.52 -8.54
CA PRO A 260 14.00 -21.83 -7.16
C PRO A 260 12.53 -22.33 -7.04
N ASN A 261 12.22 -22.98 -5.91
CA ASN A 261 10.83 -23.25 -5.57
C ASN A 261 10.17 -22.00 -4.97
N LEU A 262 9.29 -21.38 -5.73
CA LEU A 262 8.60 -20.14 -5.33
C LEU A 262 7.16 -20.36 -4.86
N LYS A 263 6.75 -21.61 -4.57
CA LYS A 263 5.43 -21.88 -3.99
C LYS A 263 5.22 -21.10 -2.69
N ASN A 264 4.08 -20.46 -2.53
CA ASN A 264 3.71 -19.59 -1.41
C ASN A 264 4.51 -18.28 -1.31
N TYR A 265 5.24 -17.89 -2.34
CA TYR A 265 5.78 -16.54 -2.45
C TYR A 265 4.71 -15.59 -2.95
N SER A 266 4.72 -14.34 -2.49
CA SER A 266 3.86 -13.30 -3.01
C SER A 266 4.27 -12.92 -4.43
N LYS A 267 3.34 -12.34 -5.19
CA LYS A 267 3.63 -11.85 -6.54
C LYS A 267 4.84 -10.89 -6.54
N LYS A 268 4.89 -9.97 -5.56
CA LYS A 268 5.98 -8.99 -5.41
C LYS A 268 7.35 -9.67 -5.22
N GLU A 269 7.45 -10.64 -4.32
CA GLU A 269 8.69 -11.39 -4.10
C GLU A 269 9.14 -12.14 -5.37
N VAL A 270 8.18 -12.70 -6.12
CA VAL A 270 8.50 -13.40 -7.38
C VAL A 270 8.96 -12.42 -8.46
N GLU A 271 8.34 -11.24 -8.57
CA GLU A 271 8.78 -10.18 -9.48
C GLU A 271 10.25 -9.80 -9.19
N GLU A 272 10.62 -9.68 -7.91
CA GLU A 272 12.00 -9.39 -7.53
C GLU A 272 12.98 -10.54 -7.86
N VAL A 273 12.59 -11.79 -7.63
CA VAL A 273 13.38 -12.94 -8.08
C VAL A 273 13.61 -12.92 -9.59
N CYS A 274 12.55 -12.63 -10.37
CA CYS A 274 12.65 -12.55 -11.82
C CYS A 274 13.57 -11.41 -12.28
N ASN A 275 13.47 -10.25 -11.63
CA ASN A 275 14.35 -9.10 -11.90
C ASN A 275 15.81 -9.44 -11.58
N MET A 276 16.11 -10.00 -10.42
CA MET A 276 17.46 -10.39 -10.01
C MET A 276 18.07 -11.44 -10.94
N LEU A 277 17.27 -12.40 -11.41
CA LEU A 277 17.72 -13.45 -12.32
C LEU A 277 17.72 -13.03 -13.79
N ASN A 278 17.20 -11.82 -14.09
CA ASN A 278 17.05 -11.27 -15.44
C ASN A 278 16.30 -12.23 -16.39
N ILE A 279 15.14 -12.73 -15.92
CA ILE A 279 14.24 -13.61 -16.67
C ILE A 279 12.86 -12.97 -16.81
N SER A 280 12.09 -13.40 -17.84
CA SER A 280 10.74 -12.92 -18.07
C SER A 280 9.71 -13.72 -17.30
N CYS A 281 8.89 -13.07 -16.50
CA CYS A 281 7.83 -13.70 -15.73
C CYS A 281 6.45 -13.16 -16.10
N SER A 282 5.47 -14.05 -16.12
CA SER A 282 4.06 -13.72 -16.33
C SER A 282 3.20 -14.36 -15.25
N PHE A 283 2.06 -13.71 -14.93
CA PHE A 283 1.23 -14.10 -13.80
C PHE A 283 -0.22 -14.26 -14.22
N LYS A 284 -0.86 -15.32 -13.73
CA LYS A 284 -2.31 -15.56 -13.83
C LYS A 284 -2.90 -15.61 -12.42
N GLY A 285 -3.94 -14.84 -12.17
CA GLY A 285 -4.59 -14.76 -10.85
C GLY A 285 -3.97 -13.69 -9.95
N SER A 286 -4.24 -13.79 -8.64
CA SER A 286 -3.76 -12.85 -7.61
C SER A 286 -3.47 -13.58 -6.30
N GLY A 287 -2.55 -13.04 -5.49
CA GLY A 287 -2.16 -13.62 -4.20
C GLY A 287 -0.78 -14.28 -4.24
N TYR A 288 -0.71 -15.50 -3.74
CA TYR A 288 0.54 -16.26 -3.61
C TYR A 288 0.69 -17.31 -4.70
N VAL A 289 1.93 -17.63 -5.05
CA VAL A 289 2.22 -18.66 -6.05
C VAL A 289 1.67 -20.02 -5.60
N ASN A 290 0.79 -20.56 -6.40
CA ASN A 290 0.29 -21.92 -6.27
C ASN A 290 1.06 -22.90 -7.18
N LYS A 291 1.44 -22.44 -8.39
CA LYS A 291 2.15 -23.24 -9.38
C LYS A 291 3.08 -22.41 -10.23
N GLN A 292 4.21 -22.98 -10.63
CA GLN A 292 5.18 -22.41 -11.56
C GLN A 292 5.37 -23.34 -12.76
N SER A 293 5.55 -22.75 -13.97
CA SER A 293 5.64 -23.53 -15.21
C SER A 293 6.99 -24.23 -15.40
N ILE A 294 8.04 -23.80 -14.69
CA ILE A 294 9.38 -24.38 -14.72
C ILE A 294 9.67 -25.03 -13.36
N ASN A 295 10.10 -26.27 -13.38
CA ASN A 295 10.39 -27.02 -12.17
C ASN A 295 11.60 -26.45 -11.40
N ASN A 296 11.53 -26.54 -10.06
CA ASN A 296 12.65 -26.26 -9.20
C ASN A 296 13.92 -27.02 -9.65
N GLY A 297 15.06 -26.35 -9.64
CA GLY A 297 16.35 -26.91 -10.03
C GLY A 297 16.66 -26.88 -11.53
N SER A 298 15.71 -26.51 -12.39
CA SER A 298 15.93 -26.35 -13.84
C SER A 298 16.90 -25.20 -14.11
N ASN A 299 17.81 -25.36 -15.06
CA ASN A 299 18.73 -24.31 -15.47
C ASN A 299 17.99 -23.16 -16.14
N LEU A 300 18.39 -21.94 -15.81
CA LEU A 300 17.82 -20.71 -16.35
C LEU A 300 18.79 -20.03 -17.30
N ASN A 301 18.25 -19.31 -18.28
CA ASN A 301 18.98 -18.44 -19.17
C ASN A 301 18.19 -17.14 -19.40
N ARG A 302 18.80 -16.13 -20.01
CA ARG A 302 18.17 -14.81 -20.23
C ARG A 302 16.93 -14.82 -21.13
N THR A 303 16.68 -15.89 -21.89
CA THR A 303 15.50 -16.07 -22.73
C THR A 303 14.40 -16.88 -22.01
N THR A 304 14.66 -17.35 -20.79
CA THR A 304 13.71 -18.13 -20.00
C THR A 304 12.46 -17.30 -19.72
N LYS A 305 11.30 -17.91 -20.02
CA LYS A 305 9.98 -17.35 -19.69
C LYS A 305 9.30 -18.28 -18.70
N VAL A 306 8.86 -17.70 -17.57
CA VAL A 306 8.18 -18.45 -16.51
C VAL A 306 6.77 -17.91 -16.35
N GLU A 307 5.79 -18.81 -16.28
CA GLU A 307 4.41 -18.46 -15.95
C GLU A 307 4.09 -18.94 -14.53
N PHE A 308 3.46 -18.08 -13.74
CA PHE A 308 3.03 -18.36 -12.38
C PHE A 308 1.50 -18.29 -12.28
N GLU A 309 0.90 -19.33 -11.71
CA GLU A 309 -0.50 -19.33 -11.29
C GLU A 309 -0.57 -18.90 -9.82
N LEU A 310 -1.32 -17.83 -9.55
CA LEU A 310 -1.51 -17.26 -8.21
C LEU A 310 -2.89 -17.64 -7.66
N LYS A 311 -2.96 -17.79 -6.32
CA LYS A 311 -4.21 -18.07 -5.61
C LYS A 311 -4.28 -17.34 -4.26
#